data_32073689d43aea003db7fbbdff4a7344
#
_entry.id   32073689d43aea003db7fbbdff4a7344
#
_cell.length_a   1.000
_cell.length_b   1.000
_cell.length_c   1.000
_cell.angle_alpha   90.00
_cell.angle_beta   90.00
_cell.angle_gamma   90.00
#
_symmetry.space_group_name_H-M   'P 1'
#
loop_
_entity.id
_entity.type
_entity.pdbx_description
1 polymer ?
#
loop_
_entity_poly.entity_id
_entity_poly.type
_entity_poly.pdbx_seq_one_letter_code
_entity_poly.pdbx_strand_id
1 'polypeptide(L)'
;MGAQACSRACEYVIDFPTRRHCRPLRHFGGQVRYWSKDTAFGGYSYLMMDADLYRRWTPSLRAFVISLLVSMVLGQTVVAQGERPAPGSSNNSAIAAAAGTISPVIVVGFVGGFIRHDDPVHSVVQLAARLRKAYPSGVDVEIYESYHGENARKKILSLLDTNHDGILTAAEKQNARIILYGHSWGASEAVTVARELEKDGVPVLLTIQVDSVSKIRQNDSVIPANVAQAANFYQPDGFVHGQSSIRAANPARTRIIGNYRFDYKANPYNCNEYPWYDRLLMKTHTQIECDPNVWKQVEALIRSDLPSTTGGG
;
A
#
# COMPACT_ATOMS: atom_id res chain seq x y z
N MET A 1 -55.87 -5.86 25.54
CA MET A 1 -55.46 -4.48 25.83
C MET A 1 -54.18 -4.22 25.05
N GLY A 2 -54.28 -3.43 24.01
CA GLY A 2 -53.29 -3.33 22.98
C GLY A 2 -52.05 -2.48 23.33
N ALA A 3 -50.89 -2.93 22.93
CA ALA A 3 -49.68 -2.14 22.86
C ALA A 3 -49.54 -1.58 21.44
N GLN A 4 -49.77 -0.26 21.30
CA GLN A 4 -49.49 0.45 20.07
C GLN A 4 -47.98 0.57 19.89
N ALA A 5 -47.47 0.03 18.78
CA ALA A 5 -46.11 0.22 18.34
C ALA A 5 -45.90 1.67 17.89
N CYS A 6 -45.02 2.40 18.55
CA CYS A 6 -44.61 3.74 18.18
C CYS A 6 -43.51 3.64 17.11
N SER A 7 -43.88 3.80 15.83
CA SER A 7 -42.96 3.90 14.71
C SER A 7 -42.55 5.36 14.47
N ARG A 8 -41.61 5.88 15.21
CA ARG A 8 -40.93 7.14 14.90
C ARG A 8 -39.41 6.94 14.94
N ALA A 9 -38.76 7.31 13.86
CA ALA A 9 -37.28 7.33 13.79
C ALA A 9 -36.75 8.38 14.77
N CYS A 10 -35.89 7.96 15.69
CA CYS A 10 -35.20 8.83 16.64
C CYS A 10 -33.70 8.73 16.42
N GLU A 11 -33.04 9.87 16.40
CA GLU A 11 -31.58 9.96 16.45
C GLU A 11 -31.13 9.99 17.92
N TYR A 12 -30.17 9.14 18.29
CA TYR A 12 -29.62 9.08 19.65
C TYR A 12 -28.38 9.93 19.75
N VAL A 13 -28.44 10.98 20.54
CA VAL A 13 -27.28 11.76 20.98
C VAL A 13 -26.92 11.31 22.40
N ILE A 14 -25.68 10.90 22.62
CA ILE A 14 -25.17 10.51 23.94
C ILE A 14 -24.41 11.69 24.52
N ASP A 15 -25.01 12.37 25.51
CA ASP A 15 -24.33 13.32 26.38
C ASP A 15 -24.06 12.64 27.73
N PHE A 16 -22.85 12.75 28.24
CA PHE A 16 -22.49 12.23 29.55
C PHE A 16 -22.72 13.29 30.65
N PRO A 17 -23.31 12.95 31.81
CA PRO A 17 -23.81 11.66 32.24
C PRO A 17 -25.34 11.62 32.43
N THR A 18 -25.98 10.56 31.93
CA THR A 18 -27.28 10.06 32.45
C THR A 18 -28.61 10.72 32.07
N ARG A 19 -28.91 11.07 30.82
CA ARG A 19 -30.31 11.10 30.36
C ARG A 19 -30.42 10.95 28.84
N ARG A 20 -31.27 10.01 28.40
CA ARG A 20 -31.63 9.82 26.99
C ARG A 20 -32.83 10.73 26.68
N HIS A 21 -32.67 11.60 25.70
CA HIS A 21 -33.78 12.43 25.18
C HIS A 21 -33.96 12.16 23.69
N CYS A 22 -35.23 11.95 23.27
CA CYS A 22 -35.60 11.94 21.86
C CYS A 22 -35.96 13.37 21.41
N ARG A 23 -35.35 13.85 20.32
CA ARG A 23 -35.80 15.09 19.65
C ARG A 23 -36.43 14.73 18.30
N PRO A 24 -37.57 15.34 17.93
CA PRO A 24 -38.19 15.14 16.62
C PRO A 24 -37.37 15.85 15.54
N LEU A 25 -37.10 15.14 14.43
CA LEU A 25 -36.48 15.70 13.24
C LEU A 25 -37.43 16.70 12.55
N ARG A 26 -36.92 17.89 12.27
CA ARG A 26 -37.63 18.87 11.42
C ARG A 26 -37.48 18.47 9.94
N HIS A 27 -38.61 18.41 9.24
CA HIS A 27 -38.66 18.17 7.80
C HIS A 27 -37.96 19.31 7.02
N PHE A 28 -36.93 18.99 6.29
CA PHE A 28 -36.52 19.70 5.08
C PHE A 28 -36.82 18.80 3.89
N GLY A 29 -37.57 19.31 2.92
CA GLY A 29 -38.08 18.57 1.77
C GLY A 29 -36.93 18.06 0.89
N GLY A 30 -36.77 16.75 0.83
CA GLY A 30 -35.88 16.02 -0.05
C GLY A 30 -35.99 14.53 0.28
N GLN A 31 -36.21 13.71 -0.74
CA GLN A 31 -36.52 12.28 -0.59
C GLN A 31 -35.52 11.54 0.30
N VAL A 32 -36.01 10.95 1.39
CA VAL A 32 -35.26 10.08 2.29
C VAL A 32 -35.26 8.67 1.69
N ARG A 33 -34.08 8.15 1.30
CA ARG A 33 -33.91 6.73 1.01
C ARG A 33 -33.56 6.00 2.30
N TYR A 34 -34.35 5.02 2.66
CA TYR A 34 -34.11 4.14 3.80
C TYR A 34 -33.00 3.15 3.47
N TRP A 35 -32.04 3.00 4.36
CA TRP A 35 -31.07 1.90 4.35
C TRP A 35 -31.34 1.01 5.56
N SER A 36 -31.57 -0.27 5.29
CA SER A 36 -31.65 -1.31 6.31
C SER A 36 -30.23 -1.70 6.76
N LYS A 37 -30.02 -1.67 8.07
CA LYS A 37 -28.80 -2.24 8.67
C LYS A 37 -29.04 -3.75 8.84
N ASP A 38 -28.46 -4.54 7.99
CA ASP A 38 -28.06 -5.91 8.27
C ASP A 38 -27.20 -6.41 7.11
N THR A 39 -25.91 -6.20 7.22
CA THR A 39 -24.86 -7.11 6.69
C THR A 39 -23.51 -6.57 7.15
N ALA A 40 -22.83 -7.36 8.00
CA ALA A 40 -21.44 -7.17 8.38
C ALA A 40 -20.54 -7.48 7.18
N PHE A 41 -19.99 -6.44 6.54
CA PHE A 41 -18.84 -6.55 5.64
C PHE A 41 -17.95 -5.31 5.77
N GLY A 42 -16.63 -5.57 5.82
CA GLY A 42 -15.52 -4.69 6.13
C GLY A 42 -15.56 -3.31 5.52
N GLY A 43 -15.04 -2.35 6.31
CA GLY A 43 -15.06 -0.92 6.04
C GLY A 43 -14.43 -0.55 4.70
N TYR A 44 -15.26 -0.09 3.80
CA TYR A 44 -14.85 0.60 2.59
C TYR A 44 -14.81 2.11 2.89
N SER A 45 -13.63 2.70 2.90
CA SER A 45 -13.51 4.16 2.78
C SER A 45 -13.88 4.55 1.35
N TYR A 46 -15.14 4.86 1.12
CA TYR A 46 -15.54 5.49 -0.13
C TYR A 46 -14.92 6.89 -0.20
N LEU A 47 -14.36 7.23 -1.35
CA LEU A 47 -14.15 8.62 -1.76
C LEU A 47 -15.53 9.28 -1.87
N MET A 48 -16.11 9.69 -0.74
CA MET A 48 -17.28 10.57 -0.76
C MET A 48 -16.79 11.97 -1.07
N MET A 49 -16.84 12.33 -2.36
CA MET A 49 -16.74 13.73 -2.75
C MET A 49 -17.90 14.46 -2.09
N ASP A 50 -17.58 15.51 -1.32
CA ASP A 50 -18.58 16.43 -0.80
C ASP A 50 -19.36 17.01 -1.98
N ALA A 51 -20.67 16.77 -2.02
CA ALA A 51 -21.55 17.18 -3.11
C ALA A 51 -21.56 18.71 -3.31
N ASP A 52 -21.30 19.47 -2.24
CA ASP A 52 -21.25 20.92 -2.29
C ASP A 52 -19.90 21.41 -2.86
N LEU A 53 -18.81 20.69 -2.62
CA LEU A 53 -17.52 20.97 -3.24
C LEU A 53 -17.58 20.67 -4.75
N TYR A 54 -18.19 19.56 -5.15
CA TYR A 54 -18.38 19.20 -6.56
C TYR A 54 -19.21 20.22 -7.34
N ARG A 55 -20.24 20.80 -6.70
CA ARG A 55 -21.09 21.85 -7.31
C ARG A 55 -20.33 23.14 -7.61
N ARG A 56 -19.24 23.43 -6.91
CA ARG A 56 -18.40 24.63 -7.10
C ARG A 56 -17.35 24.50 -8.19
N TRP A 57 -17.18 23.32 -8.75
CA TRP A 57 -16.19 23.08 -9.82
C TRP A 57 -16.71 23.52 -11.19
N THR A 58 -15.80 24.05 -12.02
CA THR A 58 -16.12 24.38 -13.40
C THR A 58 -16.45 23.12 -14.20
N PRO A 59 -17.26 23.20 -15.28
CA PRO A 59 -17.59 22.04 -16.11
C PRO A 59 -16.35 21.32 -16.65
N SER A 60 -15.28 22.05 -17.00
CA SER A 60 -14.02 21.49 -17.47
C SER A 60 -13.29 20.68 -16.37
N LEU A 61 -13.29 21.15 -15.13
CA LEU A 61 -12.66 20.44 -14.00
C LEU A 61 -13.45 19.16 -13.66
N ARG A 62 -14.78 19.19 -13.75
CA ARG A 62 -15.64 18.00 -13.60
C ARG A 62 -15.36 16.98 -14.68
N ALA A 63 -15.24 17.40 -15.94
CA ALA A 63 -14.95 16.53 -17.07
C ALA A 63 -13.56 15.88 -16.94
N PHE A 64 -12.56 16.63 -16.46
CA PHE A 64 -11.21 16.11 -16.24
C PHE A 64 -11.18 15.02 -15.16
N VAL A 65 -11.84 15.25 -14.02
CA VAL A 65 -11.87 14.26 -12.92
C VAL A 65 -12.69 13.03 -13.31
N ILE A 66 -13.81 13.21 -14.03
CA ILE A 66 -14.61 12.07 -14.54
C ILE A 66 -13.80 11.29 -15.59
N SER A 67 -13.09 11.96 -16.48
CA SER A 67 -12.21 11.31 -17.47
C SER A 67 -11.09 10.51 -16.78
N LEU A 68 -10.50 11.05 -15.72
CA LEU A 68 -9.49 10.35 -14.92
C LEU A 68 -10.05 9.10 -14.25
N LEU A 69 -11.27 9.19 -13.69
CA LEU A 69 -11.95 8.07 -13.04
C LEU A 69 -12.40 7.00 -14.05
N VAL A 70 -12.88 7.41 -15.23
CA VAL A 70 -13.30 6.49 -16.31
C VAL A 70 -12.09 5.77 -16.92
N SER A 71 -10.97 6.44 -17.10
CA SER A 71 -9.71 5.82 -17.58
C SER A 71 -9.19 4.75 -16.62
N MET A 72 -9.46 4.90 -15.31
CA MET A 72 -9.11 3.88 -14.30
C MET A 72 -9.96 2.60 -14.40
N VAL A 73 -11.16 2.67 -14.99
CA VAL A 73 -12.10 1.53 -15.04
C VAL A 73 -11.96 0.71 -16.34
N LEU A 74 -11.52 1.32 -17.44
CA LEU A 74 -11.54 0.70 -18.78
C LEU A 74 -10.21 -0.01 -19.17
N GLY A 75 -9.18 0.02 -18.34
CA GLY A 75 -7.84 -0.48 -18.64
C GLY A 75 -7.60 -2.00 -18.44
N GLN A 76 -8.60 -2.83 -18.22
CA GLN A 76 -8.38 -4.24 -17.87
C GLN A 76 -9.22 -5.20 -18.71
N THR A 77 -8.85 -5.43 -19.95
CA THR A 77 -9.18 -6.69 -20.65
C THR A 77 -8.10 -7.02 -21.70
N VAL A 78 -7.10 -7.81 -21.32
CA VAL A 78 -6.33 -8.63 -22.27
C VAL A 78 -6.31 -10.06 -21.73
N VAL A 79 -6.97 -10.94 -22.46
CA VAL A 79 -6.98 -12.39 -22.22
C VAL A 79 -5.70 -12.97 -22.80
N ALA A 80 -4.90 -13.64 -21.99
CA ALA A 80 -3.76 -14.44 -22.43
C ALA A 80 -4.22 -15.89 -22.63
N GLN A 81 -4.09 -16.40 -23.84
CA GLN A 81 -4.24 -17.82 -24.18
C GLN A 81 -2.97 -18.58 -23.80
N GLY A 82 -3.15 -19.70 -23.11
CA GLY A 82 -2.06 -20.57 -22.69
C GLY A 82 -1.65 -21.57 -23.77
N GLU A 83 -0.36 -21.79 -23.90
CA GLU A 83 0.21 -22.97 -24.55
C GLU A 83 0.84 -23.90 -23.50
N ARG A 84 0.58 -25.21 -23.66
CA ARG A 84 1.14 -26.28 -22.82
C ARG A 84 2.48 -26.73 -23.40
N PRO A 85 3.51 -26.97 -22.59
CA PRO A 85 4.65 -27.79 -23.01
C PRO A 85 4.47 -29.25 -22.56
N ALA A 86 4.96 -30.16 -23.41
CA ALA A 86 5.02 -31.59 -23.25
C ALA A 86 6.16 -32.03 -22.31
N PRO A 87 6.10 -33.28 -21.74
CA PRO A 87 7.07 -33.74 -20.75
C PRO A 87 8.32 -34.36 -21.40
N GLY A 88 9.48 -33.96 -20.93
CA GLY A 88 10.78 -34.58 -21.25
C GLY A 88 11.52 -34.98 -19.98
N SER A 89 11.74 -36.28 -19.84
CA SER A 89 12.52 -36.97 -18.82
C SER A 89 14.03 -36.73 -19.01
N SER A 90 14.78 -36.51 -17.91
CA SER A 90 16.02 -37.29 -17.65
C SER A 90 16.61 -36.98 -16.29
N ASN A 91 16.79 -38.03 -15.51
CA ASN A 91 17.60 -38.07 -14.29
C ASN A 91 19.06 -37.80 -14.58
N ASN A 92 19.70 -36.96 -13.76
CA ASN A 92 21.07 -37.20 -13.37
C ASN A 92 21.39 -36.52 -12.03
N SER A 93 21.61 -37.33 -11.05
CA SER A 93 22.13 -36.94 -9.73
C SER A 93 23.56 -36.37 -9.87
N ALA A 94 23.74 -35.14 -9.46
CA ALA A 94 25.01 -34.62 -9.04
C ALA A 94 24.84 -33.93 -7.70
N ILE A 95 25.25 -34.59 -6.64
CA ILE A 95 25.44 -33.96 -5.32
C ILE A 95 26.63 -32.99 -5.47
N ALA A 96 26.35 -31.77 -5.86
CA ALA A 96 27.30 -30.67 -5.75
C ALA A 96 27.14 -30.07 -4.35
N ALA A 97 28.25 -30.10 -3.59
CA ALA A 97 28.33 -29.52 -2.26
C ALA A 97 27.80 -28.09 -2.28
N ALA A 98 26.76 -27.83 -1.50
CA ALA A 98 26.21 -26.52 -1.28
C ALA A 98 27.24 -25.65 -0.54
N ALA A 99 28.07 -24.95 -1.30
CA ALA A 99 28.60 -23.68 -0.82
C ALA A 99 27.36 -22.80 -0.60
N GLY A 100 27.05 -22.46 0.66
CA GLY A 100 25.88 -21.69 1.02
C GLY A 100 25.90 -20.33 0.32
N THR A 101 25.25 -20.26 -0.83
CA THR A 101 24.98 -18.99 -1.50
C THR A 101 24.02 -18.24 -0.60
N ILE A 102 24.54 -17.19 0.04
CA ILE A 102 23.73 -16.26 0.82
C ILE A 102 22.73 -15.66 -0.16
N SER A 103 21.44 -15.98 0.02
CA SER A 103 20.38 -15.39 -0.81
C SER A 103 20.47 -13.86 -0.73
N PRO A 104 20.41 -13.16 -1.85
CA PRO A 104 20.47 -11.70 -1.85
C PRO A 104 19.30 -11.12 -1.06
N VAL A 105 19.52 -9.97 -0.43
CA VAL A 105 18.41 -9.20 0.12
C VAL A 105 17.75 -8.44 -1.03
N ILE A 106 16.44 -8.58 -1.16
CA ILE A 106 15.66 -7.96 -2.23
C ILE A 106 14.87 -6.81 -1.65
N VAL A 107 15.10 -5.58 -2.12
CA VAL A 107 14.37 -4.37 -1.72
C VAL A 107 13.58 -3.87 -2.91
N VAL A 108 12.26 -3.82 -2.79
CA VAL A 108 11.39 -3.36 -3.86
C VAL A 108 10.57 -2.15 -3.40
N GLY A 109 10.72 -1.04 -4.12
CA GLY A 109 9.94 0.17 -3.94
C GLY A 109 8.86 0.32 -4.99
N PHE A 110 7.72 0.92 -4.60
CA PHE A 110 6.61 1.23 -5.50
C PHE A 110 6.28 2.72 -5.45
N VAL A 111 6.35 3.40 -6.60
CA VAL A 111 5.92 4.79 -6.72
C VAL A 111 4.39 4.90 -6.75
N GLY A 112 3.86 6.06 -6.36
CA GLY A 112 2.43 6.32 -6.30
C GLY A 112 1.81 6.67 -7.64
N GLY A 113 0.48 6.60 -7.74
CA GLY A 113 -0.29 7.08 -8.89
C GLY A 113 0.25 6.60 -10.24
N PHE A 114 0.37 7.53 -11.18
CA PHE A 114 0.93 7.33 -12.52
C PHE A 114 2.38 7.82 -12.65
N ILE A 115 3.10 7.89 -11.53
CA ILE A 115 4.50 8.32 -11.47
C ILE A 115 5.37 7.22 -12.10
N ARG A 116 6.37 7.62 -12.86
CA ARG A 116 7.34 6.71 -13.46
C ARG A 116 8.35 6.24 -12.42
N HIS A 117 8.74 4.98 -12.52
CA HIS A 117 9.72 4.35 -11.62
C HIS A 117 11.14 4.99 -11.66
N ASP A 118 11.42 5.83 -12.64
CA ASP A 118 12.71 6.51 -12.84
C ASP A 118 12.64 8.03 -12.57
N ASP A 119 11.51 8.57 -12.10
CA ASP A 119 11.37 9.99 -11.81
C ASP A 119 12.13 10.38 -10.52
N PRO A 120 13.25 11.11 -10.62
CA PRO A 120 14.13 11.39 -9.49
C PRO A 120 13.56 12.41 -8.50
N VAL A 121 12.44 13.06 -8.80
CA VAL A 121 11.76 13.99 -7.87
C VAL A 121 11.17 13.21 -6.70
N HIS A 122 10.71 11.98 -6.94
CA HIS A 122 9.99 11.18 -5.96
C HIS A 122 10.91 10.48 -4.97
N SER A 123 10.57 10.58 -3.69
CA SER A 123 11.42 10.08 -2.58
C SER A 123 11.59 8.56 -2.57
N VAL A 124 10.62 7.80 -3.10
CA VAL A 124 10.74 6.35 -3.33
C VAL A 124 11.95 6.05 -4.22
N VAL A 125 12.09 6.79 -5.33
CA VAL A 125 13.18 6.64 -6.31
C VAL A 125 14.51 7.10 -5.73
N GLN A 126 14.49 8.24 -5.01
CA GLN A 126 15.70 8.76 -4.34
C GLN A 126 16.23 7.79 -3.29
N LEU A 127 15.35 7.15 -2.51
CA LEU A 127 15.75 6.14 -1.52
C LEU A 127 16.40 4.94 -2.19
N ALA A 128 15.82 4.42 -3.28
CA ALA A 128 16.42 3.33 -4.03
C ALA A 128 17.82 3.68 -4.55
N ALA A 129 18.00 4.89 -5.08
CA ALA A 129 19.30 5.36 -5.55
C ALA A 129 20.34 5.40 -4.42
N ARG A 130 19.95 5.86 -3.20
CA ARG A 130 20.84 5.83 -2.03
C ARG A 130 21.18 4.41 -1.59
N LEU A 131 20.21 3.49 -1.60
CA LEU A 131 20.42 2.09 -1.24
C LEU A 131 21.36 1.39 -2.25
N ARG A 132 21.13 1.55 -3.56
CA ARG A 132 22.02 1.01 -4.60
C ARG A 132 23.47 1.50 -4.45
N LYS A 133 23.63 2.78 -4.13
CA LYS A 133 24.96 3.37 -3.88
C LYS A 133 25.62 2.80 -2.62
N ALA A 134 24.85 2.57 -1.56
CA ALA A 134 25.37 2.07 -0.28
C ALA A 134 25.63 0.56 -0.30
N TYR A 135 24.92 -0.20 -1.12
CA TYR A 135 25.00 -1.66 -1.23
C TYR A 135 25.22 -2.05 -2.70
N PRO A 136 26.42 -1.89 -3.24
CA PRO A 136 26.71 -2.19 -4.65
C PRO A 136 26.68 -3.69 -4.97
N SER A 137 26.63 -4.54 -3.96
CA SER A 137 26.49 -6.00 -4.06
C SER A 137 25.75 -6.57 -2.86
N GLY A 138 25.15 -7.75 -3.04
CA GLY A 138 24.45 -8.49 -1.98
C GLY A 138 23.05 -7.94 -1.61
N VAL A 139 22.64 -6.82 -2.23
CA VAL A 139 21.28 -6.25 -2.09
C VAL A 139 20.79 -5.87 -3.48
N ASP A 140 19.72 -6.50 -3.93
CA ASP A 140 19.01 -6.13 -5.15
C ASP A 140 17.95 -5.08 -4.83
N VAL A 141 18.03 -3.92 -5.51
CA VAL A 141 17.11 -2.81 -5.26
C VAL A 141 16.37 -2.46 -6.56
N GLU A 142 15.05 -2.68 -6.56
CA GLU A 142 14.19 -2.46 -7.72
C GLU A 142 13.08 -1.44 -7.41
N ILE A 143 12.62 -0.74 -8.45
CA ILE A 143 11.48 0.20 -8.37
C ILE A 143 10.48 -0.14 -9.46
N TYR A 144 9.20 -0.10 -9.08
CA TYR A 144 8.08 -0.33 -9.99
C TYR A 144 7.01 0.74 -9.81
N GLU A 145 6.24 0.97 -10.87
CA GLU A 145 4.98 1.68 -10.79
C GLU A 145 3.94 0.88 -10.01
N SER A 146 3.00 1.58 -9.40
CA SER A 146 1.96 0.98 -8.55
C SER A 146 1.05 -0.04 -9.24
N TYR A 147 1.09 -0.14 -10.57
CA TYR A 147 0.31 -1.10 -11.37
C TYR A 147 1.16 -2.25 -11.95
N HIS A 148 2.45 -2.31 -11.62
CA HIS A 148 3.37 -3.35 -12.07
C HIS A 148 3.76 -4.36 -10.98
N GLY A 149 2.88 -4.59 -9.98
CA GLY A 149 3.14 -5.53 -8.88
C GLY A 149 3.41 -6.96 -9.34
N GLU A 150 2.73 -7.42 -10.38
CA GLU A 150 3.01 -8.77 -10.94
C GLU A 150 4.40 -8.87 -11.56
N ASN A 151 4.91 -7.80 -12.17
CA ASN A 151 6.27 -7.77 -12.69
C ASN A 151 7.30 -7.80 -11.54
N ALA A 152 7.03 -7.05 -10.48
CA ALA A 152 7.83 -7.08 -9.26
C ALA A 152 7.84 -8.48 -8.63
N ARG A 153 6.68 -9.12 -8.50
CA ARG A 153 6.57 -10.49 -7.99
C ARG A 153 7.40 -11.46 -8.83
N LYS A 154 7.25 -11.45 -10.16
CA LYS A 154 8.04 -12.30 -11.06
C LYS A 154 9.55 -12.08 -10.90
N LYS A 155 9.98 -10.83 -10.80
CA LYS A 155 11.40 -10.50 -10.57
C LYS A 155 11.88 -11.04 -9.22
N ILE A 156 11.11 -10.88 -8.15
CA ILE A 156 11.43 -11.45 -6.83
C ILE A 156 11.60 -12.97 -6.93
N LEU A 157 10.63 -13.68 -7.51
CA LEU A 157 10.71 -15.14 -7.65
C LEU A 157 11.93 -15.57 -8.47
N SER A 158 12.24 -14.84 -9.55
CA SER A 158 13.46 -15.10 -10.37
C SER A 158 14.76 -14.85 -9.62
N LEU A 159 14.82 -13.91 -8.68
CA LEU A 159 15.99 -13.65 -7.86
C LEU A 159 16.15 -14.70 -6.74
N LEU A 160 15.06 -15.33 -6.30
CA LEU A 160 15.10 -16.41 -5.32
C LEU A 160 15.47 -17.76 -5.93
N ASP A 161 15.19 -17.96 -7.21
CA ASP A 161 15.56 -19.16 -7.98
C ASP A 161 17.07 -19.13 -8.29
N THR A 162 17.86 -19.59 -7.33
CA THR A 162 19.33 -19.49 -7.38
C THR A 162 19.97 -20.47 -8.34
N ASN A 163 19.30 -21.57 -8.65
CA ASN A 163 19.78 -22.60 -9.60
C ASN A 163 19.21 -22.40 -11.02
N HIS A 164 18.27 -21.44 -11.19
CA HIS A 164 17.63 -21.08 -12.45
C HIS A 164 16.88 -22.24 -13.14
N ASP A 165 16.32 -23.17 -12.36
CA ASP A 165 15.53 -24.29 -12.87
C ASP A 165 14.03 -23.96 -13.06
N GLY A 166 13.60 -22.77 -12.65
CA GLY A 166 12.23 -22.29 -12.71
C GLY A 166 11.33 -22.83 -11.61
N ILE A 167 11.87 -23.53 -10.61
CA ILE A 167 11.14 -24.14 -9.50
C ILE A 167 11.72 -23.68 -8.18
N LEU A 168 10.97 -22.89 -7.42
CA LEU A 168 11.39 -22.48 -6.07
C LEU A 168 11.28 -23.62 -5.08
N THR A 169 12.43 -24.09 -4.59
CA THR A 169 12.54 -25.06 -3.51
C THR A 169 12.09 -24.47 -2.17
N ALA A 170 11.81 -25.32 -1.19
CA ALA A 170 11.50 -24.88 0.18
C ALA A 170 12.67 -24.11 0.81
N ALA A 171 13.92 -24.49 0.51
CA ALA A 171 15.12 -23.81 1.02
C ALA A 171 15.27 -22.40 0.44
N GLU A 172 15.05 -22.21 -0.87
CA GLU A 172 15.09 -20.90 -1.52
C GLU A 172 14.02 -19.96 -0.97
N LYS A 173 12.80 -20.47 -0.75
CA LYS A 173 11.72 -19.69 -0.12
C LYS A 173 12.05 -19.31 1.33
N GLN A 174 12.54 -20.25 2.14
CA GLN A 174 12.85 -20.00 3.55
C GLN A 174 13.99 -18.99 3.75
N ASN A 175 14.93 -18.92 2.81
CA ASN A 175 16.04 -17.98 2.83
C ASN A 175 15.69 -16.61 2.24
N ALA A 176 14.45 -16.39 1.79
CA ALA A 176 14.03 -15.12 1.21
C ALA A 176 14.13 -13.97 2.22
N ARG A 177 14.81 -12.89 1.84
CA ARG A 177 14.94 -11.64 2.59
C ARG A 177 14.40 -10.49 1.76
N ILE A 178 13.09 -10.27 1.82
CA ILE A 178 12.37 -9.34 0.97
C ILE A 178 11.88 -8.16 1.79
N ILE A 179 12.13 -6.94 1.32
CA ILE A 179 11.63 -5.69 1.87
C ILE A 179 10.81 -4.99 0.80
N LEU A 180 9.56 -4.64 1.12
CA LEU A 180 8.65 -3.94 0.21
C LEU A 180 8.29 -2.59 0.81
N TYR A 181 8.39 -1.50 0.03
CA TYR A 181 8.00 -0.18 0.49
C TYR A 181 7.34 0.62 -0.62
N GLY A 182 6.61 1.67 -0.26
CA GLY A 182 6.00 2.51 -1.28
C GLY A 182 5.27 3.71 -0.70
N HIS A 183 4.84 4.59 -1.60
CA HIS A 183 4.02 5.76 -1.29
C HIS A 183 2.67 5.67 -2.00
N SER A 184 1.60 6.13 -1.35
CA SER A 184 0.26 6.24 -1.95
C SER A 184 -0.24 4.88 -2.50
N TRP A 185 -0.66 4.82 -3.77
CA TRP A 185 -1.01 3.56 -4.45
C TRP A 185 0.13 2.56 -4.50
N GLY A 186 1.38 3.04 -4.50
CA GLY A 186 2.55 2.16 -4.41
C GLY A 186 2.68 1.48 -3.06
N ALA A 187 2.30 2.16 -1.97
CA ALA A 187 2.26 1.55 -0.65
C ALA A 187 1.19 0.45 -0.54
N SER A 188 0.02 0.67 -1.14
CA SER A 188 -1.03 -0.36 -1.28
C SER A 188 -0.56 -1.54 -2.15
N GLU A 189 0.21 -1.27 -3.23
CA GLU A 189 0.77 -2.33 -4.07
C GLU A 189 1.81 -3.18 -3.34
N ALA A 190 2.66 -2.58 -2.50
CA ALA A 190 3.60 -3.32 -1.66
C ALA A 190 2.91 -4.39 -0.80
N VAL A 191 1.76 -4.05 -0.19
CA VAL A 191 0.95 -5.00 0.58
C VAL A 191 0.28 -6.04 -0.33
N THR A 192 -0.13 -5.65 -1.54
CA THR A 192 -0.72 -6.57 -2.53
C THR A 192 0.31 -7.60 -2.98
N VAL A 193 1.53 -7.17 -3.31
CA VAL A 193 2.63 -8.07 -3.69
C VAL A 193 3.01 -9.00 -2.53
N ALA A 194 3.05 -8.49 -1.28
CA ALA A 194 3.26 -9.33 -0.11
C ALA A 194 2.20 -10.44 0.00
N ARG A 195 0.94 -10.13 -0.30
CA ARG A 195 -0.18 -11.09 -0.28
C ARG A 195 -0.09 -12.12 -1.41
N GLU A 196 0.39 -11.72 -2.59
CA GLU A 196 0.65 -12.69 -3.67
C GLU A 196 1.83 -13.61 -3.32
N LEU A 197 2.90 -13.06 -2.73
CA LEU A 197 4.02 -13.86 -2.21
C LEU A 197 3.60 -14.82 -1.08
N GLU A 198 2.56 -14.48 -0.28
CA GLU A 198 1.97 -15.41 0.70
C GLU A 198 1.40 -16.65 0.01
N LYS A 199 0.70 -16.48 -1.12
CA LYS A 199 0.17 -17.60 -1.92
C LYS A 199 1.28 -18.48 -2.50
N ASP A 200 2.43 -17.88 -2.82
CA ASP A 200 3.62 -18.60 -3.28
C ASP A 200 4.37 -19.31 -2.13
N GLY A 201 3.97 -19.07 -0.88
CA GLY A 201 4.67 -19.57 0.30
C GLY A 201 6.01 -18.87 0.57
N VAL A 202 6.17 -17.64 0.06
CA VAL A 202 7.40 -16.84 0.21
C VAL A 202 7.25 -15.85 1.36
N PRO A 203 8.15 -15.85 2.36
CA PRO A 203 8.12 -14.87 3.45
C PRO A 203 8.60 -13.49 2.99
N VAL A 204 8.09 -12.46 3.65
CA VAL A 204 8.49 -11.07 3.51
C VAL A 204 8.99 -10.55 4.85
N LEU A 205 10.17 -9.97 4.87
CA LEU A 205 10.83 -9.52 6.09
C LEU A 205 10.16 -8.24 6.63
N LEU A 206 9.92 -7.28 5.74
CA LEU A 206 9.40 -5.96 6.11
C LEU A 206 8.51 -5.37 5.01
N THR A 207 7.37 -4.79 5.41
CA THR A 207 6.59 -3.89 4.56
C THR A 207 6.54 -2.49 5.17
N ILE A 208 6.73 -1.44 4.36
CA ILE A 208 6.62 -0.05 4.79
C ILE A 208 5.66 0.70 3.89
N GLN A 209 4.63 1.24 4.51
CA GLN A 209 3.61 2.04 3.85
C GLN A 209 3.79 3.52 4.20
N VAL A 210 3.90 4.39 3.18
CA VAL A 210 3.90 5.85 3.35
C VAL A 210 2.63 6.40 2.71
N ASP A 211 1.76 6.92 3.55
CA ASP A 211 0.45 7.50 3.21
C ASP A 211 -0.35 6.65 2.21
N SER A 212 -0.49 5.36 2.55
CA SER A 212 -1.06 4.34 1.68
C SER A 212 -2.52 4.61 1.35
N VAL A 213 -2.81 4.75 0.06
CA VAL A 213 -4.16 4.91 -0.48
C VAL A 213 -4.56 3.61 -1.17
N SER A 214 -5.59 2.94 -0.65
CA SER A 214 -6.07 1.68 -1.22
C SER A 214 -6.62 1.87 -2.63
N LYS A 215 -6.18 1.02 -3.55
CA LYS A 215 -6.82 0.89 -4.85
C LYS A 215 -8.13 0.10 -4.73
N ILE A 216 -9.01 0.24 -5.72
CA ILE A 216 -10.29 -0.48 -5.76
C ILE A 216 -10.04 -1.99 -5.58
N ARG A 217 -10.77 -2.62 -4.65
CA ARG A 217 -10.67 -4.04 -4.29
C ARG A 217 -9.36 -4.46 -3.60
N GLN A 218 -8.49 -3.54 -3.25
CA GLN A 218 -7.32 -3.82 -2.42
C GLN A 218 -7.59 -3.46 -0.96
N ASN A 219 -7.02 -4.22 -0.05
CA ASN A 219 -7.06 -3.96 1.39
C ASN A 219 -5.61 -3.87 1.89
N ASP A 220 -5.12 -2.67 2.07
CA ASP A 220 -3.76 -2.37 2.52
C ASP A 220 -3.67 -2.10 4.03
N SER A 221 -4.80 -2.10 4.75
CA SER A 221 -4.83 -1.97 6.21
C SER A 221 -4.56 -3.28 6.95
N VAL A 222 -4.68 -4.43 6.26
CA VAL A 222 -4.44 -5.75 6.83
C VAL A 222 -3.19 -6.36 6.22
N ILE A 223 -2.15 -6.48 7.03
CA ILE A 223 -0.85 -7.03 6.61
C ILE A 223 -0.92 -8.56 6.60
N PRO A 224 -0.56 -9.25 5.51
CA PRO A 224 -0.63 -10.70 5.40
C PRO A 224 0.35 -11.40 6.34
N ALA A 225 0.05 -12.68 6.68
CA ALA A 225 0.75 -13.41 7.74
C ALA A 225 2.15 -13.91 7.34
N ASN A 226 2.54 -13.79 6.08
CA ASN A 226 3.90 -14.06 5.61
C ASN A 226 4.86 -12.87 5.84
N VAL A 227 4.35 -11.71 6.26
CA VAL A 227 5.15 -10.52 6.59
C VAL A 227 5.58 -10.57 8.05
N ALA A 228 6.89 -10.52 8.32
CA ALA A 228 7.39 -10.55 9.68
C ALA A 228 7.20 -9.21 10.42
N GLN A 229 7.42 -8.08 9.72
CA GLN A 229 7.33 -6.74 10.30
C GLN A 229 6.63 -5.77 9.34
N ALA A 230 5.89 -4.81 9.90
CA ALA A 230 5.27 -3.77 9.09
C ALA A 230 5.26 -2.42 9.81
N ALA A 231 5.47 -1.34 9.05
CA ALA A 231 5.39 0.04 9.51
C ALA A 231 4.48 0.87 8.61
N ASN A 232 3.76 1.81 9.19
CA ASN A 232 2.89 2.73 8.49
C ASN A 232 3.21 4.18 8.88
N PHE A 233 3.43 5.03 7.90
CA PHE A 233 3.62 6.47 8.04
C PHE A 233 2.44 7.16 7.37
N TYR A 234 1.71 7.99 8.09
CA TYR A 234 0.50 8.60 7.56
C TYR A 234 0.31 10.05 8.00
N GLN A 235 -0.45 10.79 7.22
CA GLN A 235 -0.98 12.09 7.58
C GLN A 235 -2.52 12.05 7.54
N PRO A 236 -3.22 12.68 8.49
CA PRO A 236 -4.69 12.59 8.57
C PRO A 236 -5.41 13.67 7.78
N ASP A 237 -4.68 14.57 7.14
CA ASP A 237 -5.21 15.82 6.64
C ASP A 237 -5.35 15.84 5.10
N GLY A 238 -6.21 16.71 4.61
CA GLY A 238 -6.41 16.89 3.18
C GLY A 238 -7.41 15.91 2.57
N PHE A 239 -7.60 16.08 1.28
CA PHE A 239 -8.57 15.29 0.50
C PHE A 239 -8.05 13.88 0.20
N VAL A 240 -6.77 13.76 -0.09
CA VAL A 240 -6.08 12.48 -0.24
C VAL A 240 -5.24 12.23 1.00
N HIS A 241 -5.49 11.14 1.66
CA HIS A 241 -4.75 10.70 2.84
C HIS A 241 -4.74 9.17 2.92
N GLY A 242 -3.69 8.64 3.52
CA GLY A 242 -3.50 7.21 3.70
C GLY A 242 -4.25 6.63 4.90
N GLN A 243 -4.11 5.32 5.07
CA GLN A 243 -4.65 4.59 6.21
C GLN A 243 -3.99 5.06 7.51
N SER A 244 -4.80 5.46 8.49
CA SER A 244 -4.28 5.90 9.81
C SER A 244 -3.71 4.75 10.64
N SER A 245 -4.09 3.51 10.34
CA SER A 245 -3.60 2.34 11.05
C SER A 245 -3.59 1.11 10.17
N ILE A 246 -2.55 0.31 10.35
CA ILE A 246 -2.44 -1.04 9.82
C ILE A 246 -2.49 -2.05 10.96
N ARG A 247 -2.93 -3.27 10.66
CA ARG A 247 -2.99 -4.37 11.62
C ARG A 247 -2.52 -5.67 10.98
N ALA A 248 -1.97 -6.56 11.78
CA ALA A 248 -1.59 -7.89 11.33
C ALA A 248 -2.81 -8.78 11.08
N ALA A 249 -2.81 -9.56 10.00
CA ALA A 249 -3.77 -10.65 9.81
C ALA A 249 -3.55 -11.74 10.87
N ASN A 250 -2.30 -11.99 11.26
CA ASN A 250 -1.93 -12.90 12.34
C ASN A 250 -0.88 -12.23 13.26
N PRO A 251 -1.30 -11.70 14.44
CA PRO A 251 -0.37 -11.02 15.36
C PRO A 251 0.73 -11.91 15.95
N ALA A 252 0.58 -13.25 15.90
CA ALA A 252 1.64 -14.16 16.32
C ALA A 252 2.78 -14.28 15.30
N ARG A 253 2.55 -13.88 14.04
CA ARG A 253 3.52 -13.97 12.95
C ARG A 253 4.02 -12.61 12.45
N THR A 254 3.19 -11.58 12.58
CA THR A 254 3.47 -10.23 12.06
C THR A 254 3.52 -9.21 13.18
N ARG A 255 4.65 -8.55 13.35
CA ARG A 255 4.82 -7.42 14.28
C ARG A 255 4.55 -6.11 13.56
N ILE A 256 3.57 -5.34 14.02
CA ILE A 256 3.40 -3.94 13.61
C ILE A 256 4.39 -3.09 14.41
N ILE A 257 5.38 -2.51 13.71
CA ILE A 257 6.42 -1.64 14.32
C ILE A 257 5.79 -0.36 14.83
N GLY A 258 4.91 0.24 14.03
CA GLY A 258 4.18 1.45 14.42
C GLY A 258 3.29 1.99 13.32
N ASN A 259 2.38 2.88 13.74
CA ASN A 259 1.58 3.76 12.89
C ASN A 259 2.01 5.20 13.23
N TYR A 260 2.89 5.78 12.43
CA TYR A 260 3.56 7.06 12.67
C TYR A 260 2.78 8.19 12.01
N ARG A 261 2.22 9.09 12.83
CA ARG A 261 1.43 10.23 12.37
C ARG A 261 2.33 11.45 12.11
N PHE A 262 2.10 12.11 10.97
CA PHE A 262 2.69 13.40 10.61
C PHE A 262 1.60 14.45 10.47
N ASP A 263 1.81 15.64 11.06
CA ASP A 263 0.83 16.73 11.06
C ASP A 263 1.37 17.92 10.28
N TYR A 264 0.97 18.03 9.03
CA TYR A 264 1.41 19.08 8.11
C TYR A 264 0.55 20.35 8.18
N LYS A 265 -0.53 20.36 8.96
CA LYS A 265 -1.23 21.61 9.32
C LYS A 265 -0.46 22.38 10.38
N ALA A 266 0.06 21.67 11.40
CA ALA A 266 0.87 22.27 12.43
C ALA A 266 2.31 22.55 11.96
N ASN A 267 2.88 21.65 11.16
CA ASN A 267 4.27 21.72 10.70
C ASN A 267 4.35 21.55 9.18
N PRO A 268 3.98 22.56 8.40
CA PRO A 268 3.97 22.46 6.94
C PRO A 268 5.37 22.27 6.38
N TYR A 269 5.54 21.36 5.43
CA TYR A 269 6.77 21.14 4.68
C TYR A 269 6.64 21.69 3.25
N ASN A 270 7.73 22.23 2.70
CA ASN A 270 7.73 22.81 1.37
C ASN A 270 8.27 21.83 0.32
N CYS A 271 7.44 21.51 -0.67
CA CYS A 271 7.72 20.56 -1.75
C CYS A 271 7.88 21.27 -3.10
N ASN A 272 8.70 22.33 -3.19
CA ASN A 272 8.81 23.16 -4.41
C ASN A 272 9.24 22.37 -5.65
N GLU A 273 9.95 21.25 -5.48
CA GLU A 273 10.43 20.39 -6.56
C GLU A 273 9.31 19.55 -7.19
N TYR A 274 8.20 19.38 -6.47
CA TYR A 274 7.05 18.62 -6.96
C TYR A 274 6.17 19.47 -7.87
N PRO A 275 5.48 18.87 -8.85
CA PRO A 275 4.55 19.56 -9.74
C PRO A 275 3.54 20.42 -8.98
N TRP A 276 3.21 21.60 -9.50
CA TRP A 276 2.30 22.54 -8.82
C TRP A 276 0.90 21.96 -8.57
N TYR A 277 0.42 21.09 -9.46
CA TYR A 277 -0.89 20.45 -9.33
C TYR A 277 -0.93 19.44 -8.16
N ASP A 278 0.15 18.71 -7.88
CA ASP A 278 0.25 17.82 -6.72
C ASP A 278 0.25 18.64 -5.43
N ARG A 279 1.00 19.75 -5.40
CA ARG A 279 1.05 20.66 -4.27
C ARG A 279 -0.26 21.39 -3.99
N LEU A 280 -1.11 21.57 -5.01
CA LEU A 280 -2.41 22.23 -4.88
C LEU A 280 -3.53 21.24 -4.53
N LEU A 281 -3.62 20.12 -5.25
CA LEU A 281 -4.73 19.17 -5.16
C LEU A 281 -4.53 18.13 -4.06
N MET A 282 -3.28 17.77 -3.79
CA MET A 282 -2.88 16.72 -2.84
C MET A 282 -1.87 17.21 -1.81
N LYS A 283 -2.00 18.44 -1.35
CA LYS A 283 -0.97 19.16 -0.59
C LYS A 283 -0.31 18.35 0.53
N THR A 284 -1.09 17.86 1.49
CA THR A 284 -0.55 17.12 2.64
C THR A 284 -0.04 15.73 2.27
N HIS A 285 -0.66 15.11 1.27
CA HIS A 285 -0.21 13.86 0.68
C HIS A 285 1.15 14.00 -0.04
N THR A 286 1.36 15.13 -0.74
CA THR A 286 2.65 15.48 -1.33
C THR A 286 3.67 15.83 -0.25
N GLN A 287 3.25 16.49 0.84
CA GLN A 287 4.17 16.88 1.93
C GLN A 287 4.77 15.66 2.64
N ILE A 288 4.01 14.61 2.90
CA ILE A 288 4.58 13.40 3.51
C ILE A 288 5.52 12.65 2.56
N GLU A 289 5.26 12.72 1.25
CA GLU A 289 6.16 12.15 0.25
C GLU A 289 7.48 12.92 0.15
N CYS A 290 7.45 14.24 0.19
CA CYS A 290 8.67 15.05 0.03
C CYS A 290 9.41 15.32 1.34
N ASP A 291 8.85 14.98 2.52
CA ASP A 291 9.48 15.23 3.82
C ASP A 291 10.67 14.28 4.07
N PRO A 292 11.92 14.80 4.10
CA PRO A 292 13.09 13.96 4.32
C PRO A 292 13.12 13.29 5.69
N ASN A 293 12.37 13.80 6.69
CA ASN A 293 12.31 13.19 8.02
C ASN A 293 11.52 11.88 8.00
N VAL A 294 10.50 11.79 7.14
CA VAL A 294 9.77 10.52 6.88
C VAL A 294 10.74 9.51 6.26
N TRP A 295 11.41 9.92 5.17
CA TRP A 295 12.25 8.99 4.40
C TRP A 295 13.55 8.60 5.10
N LYS A 296 14.06 9.42 6.01
CA LYS A 296 15.14 9.00 6.93
C LYS A 296 14.70 7.86 7.86
N GLN A 297 13.46 7.91 8.37
CA GLN A 297 12.93 6.84 9.21
C GLN A 297 12.64 5.58 8.40
N VAL A 298 12.08 5.71 7.19
CA VAL A 298 11.87 4.61 6.25
C VAL A 298 13.22 3.95 5.92
N GLU A 299 14.23 4.75 5.55
CA GLU A 299 15.58 4.27 5.26
C GLU A 299 16.23 3.57 6.46
N ALA A 300 16.07 4.10 7.66
CA ALA A 300 16.59 3.50 8.88
C ALA A 300 15.97 2.12 9.16
N LEU A 301 14.65 1.96 8.97
CA LEU A 301 13.98 0.67 9.10
C LEU A 301 14.50 -0.34 8.05
N ILE A 302 14.65 0.07 6.80
CA ILE A 302 15.20 -0.80 5.75
C ILE A 302 16.62 -1.22 6.12
N ARG A 303 17.48 -0.26 6.50
CA ARG A 303 18.88 -0.54 6.82
C ARG A 303 19.07 -1.44 8.05
N SER A 304 18.14 -1.42 9.01
CA SER A 304 18.21 -2.33 10.17
C SER A 304 18.10 -3.81 9.79
N ASP A 305 17.50 -4.09 8.64
CA ASP A 305 17.33 -5.44 8.12
C ASP A 305 18.33 -5.78 6.98
N LEU A 306 19.20 -4.84 6.59
CA LEU A 306 20.25 -5.06 5.61
C LEU A 306 21.54 -5.52 6.26
N PRO A 307 22.46 -6.19 5.51
CA PRO A 307 23.80 -6.47 5.99
C PRO A 307 24.53 -5.19 6.40
N SER A 308 25.37 -5.26 7.43
CA SER A 308 26.24 -4.14 7.77
C SER A 308 27.09 -3.77 6.56
N THR A 309 27.11 -2.48 6.20
CA THR A 309 28.08 -2.00 5.23
C THR A 309 29.45 -2.15 5.88
N THR A 310 30.20 -3.22 5.55
CA THR A 310 31.62 -3.28 5.91
C THR A 310 32.28 -2.10 5.23
N GLY A 311 32.64 -1.10 6.03
CA GLY A 311 33.40 0.05 5.57
C GLY A 311 34.67 -0.46 4.91
N GLY A 312 34.75 -0.31 3.60
CA GLY A 312 36.02 -0.31 2.92
C GLY A 312 36.78 0.92 3.45
N GLY A 313 37.79 0.64 4.31
CA GLY A 313 38.72 1.64 4.75
C GLY A 313 39.63 2.10 3.60
#